data_bb0ee2b484e46a24aa0d099e529a502e
#
_entry.id   bb0ee2b484e46a24aa0d099e529a502e
#
_cell.length_a   1.000
_cell.length_b   1.000
_cell.length_c   1.000
_cell.angle_alpha   90.00
_cell.angle_beta   90.00
_cell.angle_gamma   90.00
#
_symmetry.space_group_name_H-M   'P 1'
#
loop_
_entity.id
_entity.type
_entity.pdbx_description
1 polymer ?
#
loop_
_entity_poly.entity_id
_entity_poly.type
_entity_poly.pdbx_seq_one_letter_code
_entity_poly.pdbx_strand_id
1 'polypeptide(L)'
;MTGTGCERDRYPSSTRHEKADLAMPHPQTGPTDSLRDRMKPRSREVTDGLEKTAARGMLRAVGLDDEDFDKPQIGIGSSWNEITPCNLSLQRLAAAAKDGVREAMGVPMEFGTISVSDGISMGHVGMHYSLVSREVIADSVETVMQAERLDGSVLLAGCDKSLPGMMMAAARLGLASTFVYAGTALPGLARMLDGSDREITIIDAFEAVGACQAGAMERTDVETIERSFCPGEGACAGMYTANTMASMGEALGLSLPGSASPPSADKRRTVIARESGAAVVRMLRDGLTVRDILTIEAFENAITVLMSLGGSTNAVLHLLAIAGEAGVPLTLDHFDEISRRTPVLADVKPFGKHVMRDVDHVGGIPVVMRALLDAGLLHGDAMTVTGRTVADNLAHLDPPLPDGAVLHTTADPYRATGGLTVLRGSLAPDGAVAKAAGFSYDTFRGPARVFEGEREALDALAAGTIEPGGVVVIRREGPQGGPGMREMLAITGAIKGAGLGASTLLITDGRFSGGTTGNCIAHVAPETMDAGPIALVRDGDTIVLDLPGRRLDLEVDEAELAERRAAWERPTATSTGVLAKYAALVGSAAQGAVCVPGARG
;
A
#
# COMPACT_ATOMS: atom_id res chain seq x y z
N MET A 1 53.41 9.23 50.19
CA MET A 1 53.52 10.61 49.70
C MET A 1 52.54 10.73 48.56
N THR A 2 51.49 11.56 48.76
CA THR A 2 50.67 12.37 47.88
C THR A 2 50.03 11.60 46.67
N GLY A 3 48.79 11.28 46.57
CA GLY A 3 47.56 11.98 46.92
C GLY A 3 47.18 13.05 45.90
N THR A 4 46.35 12.72 44.89
CA THR A 4 45.45 13.76 44.29
C THR A 4 44.17 13.05 43.76
N GLY A 5 43.06 13.51 44.32
CA GLY A 5 41.72 13.05 44.00
C GLY A 5 41.24 13.55 42.65
N CYS A 6 40.35 12.77 42.07
CA CYS A 6 39.57 13.12 40.88
C CYS A 6 38.17 13.55 41.32
N GLU A 7 37.89 14.84 41.24
CA GLU A 7 36.56 15.42 41.45
C GLU A 7 35.58 14.94 40.41
N ARG A 8 34.40 14.53 40.87
CA ARG A 8 33.24 14.24 40.04
C ARG A 8 32.52 15.55 39.76
N ASP A 9 32.65 16.05 38.55
CA ASP A 9 31.81 17.15 38.10
C ASP A 9 30.40 16.64 37.75
N ARG A 10 29.42 17.28 38.37
CA ARG A 10 27.98 17.10 38.18
C ARG A 10 27.58 17.73 36.84
N TYR A 11 26.96 16.99 35.97
CA TYR A 11 26.25 17.55 34.84
C TYR A 11 24.93 18.19 35.27
N PRO A 12 24.60 19.41 34.82
CA PRO A 12 23.30 20.02 35.06
C PRO A 12 22.23 19.42 34.17
N SER A 13 21.07 19.16 34.76
CA SER A 13 19.82 18.78 34.12
C SER A 13 19.21 19.91 33.29
N SER A 14 18.49 19.55 32.25
CA SER A 14 17.55 20.32 31.44
C SER A 14 18.13 21.25 30.36
N THR A 15 18.18 20.71 29.15
CA THR A 15 17.97 21.53 27.97
C THR A 15 16.94 20.81 27.06
N ARG A 16 15.85 21.53 26.77
CA ARG A 16 14.88 21.18 25.75
C ARG A 16 15.63 20.96 24.45
N HIS A 17 15.53 19.75 23.88
CA HIS A 17 15.96 19.52 22.51
C HIS A 17 14.97 20.25 21.59
N GLU A 18 15.37 21.40 21.10
CA GLU A 18 14.84 21.97 19.88
C GLU A 18 15.02 20.92 18.78
N LYS A 19 13.91 20.57 18.11
CA LYS A 19 13.94 19.77 16.89
C LYS A 19 14.81 20.52 15.90
N ALA A 20 16.01 20.01 15.65
CA ALA A 20 16.80 20.47 14.53
C ALA A 20 16.05 20.10 13.26
N ASP A 21 15.53 21.09 12.55
CA ASP A 21 15.02 21.02 11.20
C ASP A 21 16.16 20.54 10.30
N LEU A 22 16.22 19.23 10.02
CA LEU A 22 17.01 18.63 8.95
C LEU A 22 16.27 18.75 7.61
N ALA A 23 15.46 19.79 7.44
CA ALA A 23 15.01 20.19 6.12
C ALA A 23 16.23 20.68 5.34
N MET A 24 16.63 19.90 4.33
CA MET A 24 17.59 20.38 3.33
C MET A 24 17.12 21.74 2.82
N PRO A 25 18.00 22.76 2.74
CA PRO A 25 17.58 24.08 2.32
C PRO A 25 16.96 24.01 0.93
N HIS A 26 15.71 24.42 0.83
CA HIS A 26 15.03 24.61 -0.45
C HIS A 26 15.84 25.62 -1.26
N PRO A 27 16.09 25.36 -2.56
CA PRO A 27 16.49 26.43 -3.42
C PRO A 27 15.33 27.43 -3.47
N GLN A 28 15.50 28.59 -2.84
CA GLN A 28 14.57 29.69 -2.97
C GLN A 28 14.62 30.13 -4.44
N THR A 29 13.55 29.87 -5.19
CA THR A 29 13.37 30.37 -6.54
C THR A 29 13.26 31.89 -6.45
N GLY A 30 14.33 32.57 -6.81
CA GLY A 30 14.34 34.03 -7.00
C GLY A 30 13.59 34.40 -8.30
N PRO A 31 13.22 35.67 -8.52
CA PRO A 31 12.31 36.10 -9.59
C PRO A 31 12.86 36.02 -11.03
N THR A 32 13.82 35.18 -11.34
CA THR A 32 14.44 34.99 -12.67
C THR A 32 14.66 33.53 -13.05
N ASP A 33 13.71 32.64 -12.72
CA ASP A 33 13.81 31.24 -13.12
C ASP A 33 13.57 31.12 -14.64
N SER A 34 14.67 30.98 -15.40
CA SER A 34 14.57 30.76 -16.84
C SER A 34 13.92 29.41 -17.14
N LEU A 35 13.28 29.26 -18.31
CA LEU A 35 12.73 27.98 -18.75
C LEU A 35 13.79 26.86 -18.67
N ARG A 36 15.06 27.15 -18.99
CA ARG A 36 16.19 26.22 -18.86
C ARG A 36 16.37 25.76 -17.40
N ASP A 37 16.24 26.65 -16.44
CA ASP A 37 16.43 26.33 -15.03
C ASP A 37 15.32 25.38 -14.51
N ARG A 38 14.07 25.59 -14.96
CA ARG A 38 12.96 24.69 -14.66
C ARG A 38 13.10 23.32 -15.33
N MET A 39 13.54 23.30 -16.60
CA MET A 39 13.68 22.06 -17.37
C MET A 39 14.84 21.19 -16.86
N LYS A 40 15.92 21.80 -16.37
CA LYS A 40 17.12 21.08 -15.87
C LYS A 40 17.47 21.51 -14.44
N PRO A 41 16.59 21.28 -13.46
CA PRO A 41 16.85 21.76 -12.10
C PRO A 41 18.04 21.08 -11.45
N ARG A 42 18.42 19.86 -11.89
CA ARG A 42 19.46 19.03 -11.26
C ARG A 42 20.50 18.51 -12.25
N SER A 43 20.12 18.02 -13.42
CA SER A 43 21.04 17.37 -14.37
C SER A 43 22.12 18.31 -14.92
N ARG A 44 21.95 19.62 -14.79
CA ARG A 44 23.00 20.60 -15.06
C ARG A 44 24.28 20.35 -14.24
N GLU A 45 24.13 19.82 -13.02
CA GLU A 45 25.25 19.46 -12.15
C GLU A 45 26.13 18.35 -12.75
N VAL A 46 25.58 17.58 -13.69
CA VAL A 46 26.25 16.46 -14.37
C VAL A 46 26.71 16.85 -15.79
N THR A 47 25.97 17.74 -16.46
CA THR A 47 26.20 18.03 -17.89
C THR A 47 26.89 19.36 -18.17
N ASP A 48 26.75 20.37 -17.29
CA ASP A 48 27.19 21.73 -17.58
C ASP A 48 28.59 22.01 -17.02
N GLY A 49 29.40 22.76 -17.77
CA GLY A 49 30.75 23.16 -17.36
C GLY A 49 31.88 22.22 -17.81
N LEU A 50 33.08 22.74 -17.84
CA LEU A 50 34.29 22.01 -18.31
C LEU A 50 34.64 20.86 -17.34
N GLU A 51 34.41 21.05 -16.04
CA GLU A 51 34.72 20.08 -14.99
C GLU A 51 33.85 18.82 -15.10
N LYS A 52 32.73 18.86 -15.84
CA LYS A 52 31.84 17.71 -16.08
C LYS A 52 32.22 16.89 -17.32
N THR A 53 33.39 17.13 -17.90
CA THR A 53 33.87 16.41 -19.08
C THR A 53 33.87 14.89 -18.88
N ALA A 54 34.29 14.40 -17.70
CA ALA A 54 34.30 12.97 -17.42
C ALA A 54 32.87 12.40 -17.37
N ALA A 55 31.94 13.08 -16.69
CA ALA A 55 30.51 12.66 -16.62
C ALA A 55 29.88 12.60 -18.02
N ARG A 56 30.08 13.67 -18.84
CA ARG A 56 29.58 13.65 -20.23
C ARG A 56 30.22 12.54 -21.06
N GLY A 57 31.51 12.25 -20.84
CA GLY A 57 32.19 11.13 -21.50
C GLY A 57 31.52 9.77 -21.20
N MET A 58 31.13 9.54 -19.96
CA MET A 58 30.36 8.35 -19.57
C MET A 58 28.96 8.33 -20.19
N LEU A 59 28.27 9.47 -20.21
CA LEU A 59 26.93 9.59 -20.82
C LEU A 59 26.99 9.39 -22.34
N ARG A 60 28.05 9.80 -23.03
CA ARG A 60 28.26 9.48 -24.45
C ARG A 60 28.42 7.98 -24.69
N ALA A 61 29.08 7.27 -23.78
CA ALA A 61 29.23 5.81 -23.91
C ALA A 61 27.91 5.05 -23.82
N VAL A 62 26.88 5.62 -23.20
CA VAL A 62 25.51 5.08 -23.19
C VAL A 62 24.61 5.69 -24.26
N GLY A 63 25.16 6.47 -25.18
CA GLY A 63 24.48 6.91 -26.41
C GLY A 63 23.96 8.35 -26.41
N LEU A 64 24.28 9.18 -25.41
CA LEU A 64 23.90 10.60 -25.42
C LEU A 64 24.87 11.42 -26.31
N ASP A 65 24.33 12.43 -27.00
CA ASP A 65 25.09 13.36 -27.81
C ASP A 65 25.02 14.82 -27.30
N ASP A 66 25.54 15.76 -28.08
CA ASP A 66 25.58 17.17 -27.67
C ASP A 66 24.22 17.80 -27.49
N GLU A 67 23.23 17.39 -28.30
CA GLU A 67 21.85 17.91 -28.21
C GLU A 67 21.12 17.40 -26.95
N ASP A 68 21.50 16.21 -26.45
CA ASP A 68 20.89 15.61 -25.28
C ASP A 68 21.31 16.30 -23.97
N PHE A 69 22.50 16.90 -23.95
CA PHE A 69 22.98 17.60 -22.76
C PHE A 69 22.23 18.91 -22.47
N ASP A 70 21.44 19.41 -23.41
CA ASP A 70 20.57 20.56 -23.20
C ASP A 70 19.14 20.19 -22.78
N LYS A 71 18.78 18.89 -22.81
CA LYS A 71 17.47 18.35 -22.44
C LYS A 71 17.44 17.89 -20.97
N PRO A 72 16.25 17.87 -20.32
CA PRO A 72 16.08 17.29 -19.00
C PRO A 72 16.30 15.78 -19.03
N GLN A 73 16.97 15.23 -18.01
CA GLN A 73 17.18 13.81 -17.83
C GLN A 73 16.10 13.22 -16.92
N ILE A 74 15.31 12.29 -17.46
CA ILE A 74 14.14 11.71 -16.79
C ILE A 74 14.42 10.26 -16.41
N GLY A 75 14.40 9.94 -15.12
CA GLY A 75 14.52 8.58 -14.62
C GLY A 75 13.30 7.74 -14.97
N ILE A 76 13.53 6.57 -15.55
CA ILE A 76 12.48 5.56 -15.79
C ILE A 76 12.74 4.42 -14.82
N GLY A 77 12.18 4.55 -13.59
CA GLY A 77 12.34 3.55 -12.54
C GLY A 77 11.35 2.40 -12.71
N SER A 78 11.84 1.17 -12.88
CA SER A 78 10.99 0.00 -13.13
C SER A 78 11.27 -1.13 -12.16
N SER A 79 10.19 -1.73 -11.60
CA SER A 79 10.26 -2.94 -10.79
C SER A 79 10.08 -4.22 -11.62
N TRP A 80 10.41 -4.18 -12.90
CA TRP A 80 10.30 -5.33 -13.80
C TRP A 80 11.10 -6.54 -13.30
N ASN A 81 10.50 -7.72 -13.41
CA ASN A 81 11.16 -9.01 -13.28
C ASN A 81 10.33 -10.11 -13.96
N GLU A 82 10.92 -11.30 -14.13
CA GLU A 82 10.27 -12.49 -14.70
C GLU A 82 9.70 -13.44 -13.63
N ILE A 83 9.76 -13.07 -12.35
CA ILE A 83 9.35 -13.93 -11.23
C ILE A 83 7.84 -13.93 -11.05
N THR A 84 7.19 -12.79 -11.28
CA THR A 84 5.75 -12.63 -11.04
C THR A 84 5.02 -12.09 -12.26
N PRO A 85 3.81 -12.60 -12.56
CA PRO A 85 2.99 -12.08 -13.66
C PRO A 85 2.64 -10.60 -13.50
N CYS A 86 2.61 -10.09 -12.27
CA CYS A 86 2.32 -8.69 -11.98
C CYS A 86 3.27 -7.71 -12.69
N ASN A 87 4.51 -8.11 -12.94
CA ASN A 87 5.58 -7.23 -13.42
C ASN A 87 5.99 -7.49 -14.87
N LEU A 88 5.45 -8.50 -15.52
CA LEU A 88 5.87 -8.89 -16.89
C LEU A 88 5.67 -7.77 -17.91
N SER A 89 4.57 -7.01 -17.83
CA SER A 89 4.28 -5.91 -18.75
C SER A 89 5.20 -4.72 -18.61
N LEU A 90 5.88 -4.56 -17.47
CA LEU A 90 6.64 -3.34 -17.14
C LEU A 90 7.77 -3.06 -18.12
N GLN A 91 8.40 -4.06 -18.72
CA GLN A 91 9.44 -3.85 -19.74
C GLN A 91 8.86 -3.13 -20.99
N ARG A 92 7.69 -3.57 -21.45
CA ARG A 92 6.98 -2.95 -22.57
C ARG A 92 6.53 -1.53 -22.22
N LEU A 93 6.03 -1.33 -21.00
CA LEU A 93 5.56 -0.03 -20.53
C LEU A 93 6.72 0.96 -20.32
N ALA A 94 7.87 0.51 -19.82
CA ALA A 94 9.06 1.34 -19.71
C ALA A 94 9.55 1.83 -21.10
N ALA A 95 9.52 0.95 -22.10
CA ALA A 95 9.83 1.34 -23.48
C ALA A 95 8.89 2.44 -23.99
N ALA A 96 7.59 2.29 -23.76
CA ALA A 96 6.59 3.29 -24.16
C ALA A 96 6.76 4.62 -23.40
N ALA A 97 7.04 4.57 -22.09
CA ALA A 97 7.31 5.77 -21.30
C ALA A 97 8.54 6.53 -21.81
N LYS A 98 9.61 5.80 -22.19
CA LYS A 98 10.81 6.41 -22.82
C LYS A 98 10.47 7.13 -24.12
N ASP A 99 9.60 6.56 -24.94
CA ASP A 99 9.17 7.19 -26.18
C ASP A 99 8.42 8.50 -25.89
N GLY A 100 7.51 8.52 -24.90
CA GLY A 100 6.81 9.72 -24.48
C GLY A 100 7.74 10.82 -23.95
N VAL A 101 8.80 10.45 -23.19
CA VAL A 101 9.81 11.39 -22.74
C VAL A 101 10.57 12.01 -23.92
N ARG A 102 11.00 11.19 -24.91
CA ARG A 102 11.69 11.68 -26.11
C ARG A 102 10.83 12.62 -26.95
N GLU A 103 9.57 12.26 -27.16
CA GLU A 103 8.61 13.09 -27.90
C GLU A 103 8.37 14.45 -27.25
N ALA A 104 8.43 14.49 -25.92
CA ALA A 104 8.35 15.73 -25.15
C ALA A 104 9.69 16.45 -25.00
N MET A 105 10.74 16.03 -25.72
CA MET A 105 12.08 16.63 -25.72
C MET A 105 12.86 16.42 -24.41
N GLY A 106 12.64 15.29 -23.71
CA GLY A 106 13.48 14.84 -22.59
C GLY A 106 14.40 13.68 -22.98
N VAL A 107 15.35 13.35 -22.11
CA VAL A 107 16.26 12.20 -22.22
C VAL A 107 15.87 11.16 -21.19
N PRO A 108 15.33 9.99 -21.59
CA PRO A 108 14.96 8.95 -20.65
C PRO A 108 16.17 8.13 -20.19
N MET A 109 16.33 7.96 -18.87
CA MET A 109 17.38 7.18 -18.22
C MET A 109 16.73 6.04 -17.44
N GLU A 110 16.77 4.82 -18.01
CA GLU A 110 16.12 3.65 -17.40
C GLU A 110 17.00 3.00 -16.33
N PHE A 111 16.40 2.67 -15.19
CA PHE A 111 17.03 1.89 -14.13
C PHE A 111 16.04 0.93 -13.47
N GLY A 112 16.55 -0.15 -12.85
CA GLY A 112 15.75 -1.17 -12.20
C GLY A 112 15.74 -1.04 -10.68
N THR A 113 14.64 -1.52 -10.07
CA THR A 113 14.55 -1.82 -8.65
C THR A 113 13.92 -3.19 -8.45
N ILE A 114 13.85 -3.65 -7.19
CA ILE A 114 13.31 -4.96 -6.84
C ILE A 114 11.78 -4.99 -6.86
N SER A 115 11.21 -6.20 -6.85
CA SER A 115 9.83 -6.48 -6.45
C SER A 115 9.74 -7.86 -5.82
N VAL A 116 8.83 -8.02 -4.85
CA VAL A 116 8.47 -9.30 -4.25
C VAL A 116 7.04 -9.63 -4.65
N SER A 117 6.78 -10.90 -4.99
CA SER A 117 5.44 -11.38 -5.32
C SER A 117 4.71 -11.82 -4.06
N ASP A 118 3.68 -11.09 -3.67
CA ASP A 118 2.84 -11.47 -2.52
C ASP A 118 2.14 -12.81 -2.77
N GLY A 119 1.65 -13.05 -3.99
CA GLY A 119 0.98 -14.31 -4.33
C GLY A 119 1.88 -15.55 -4.22
N ILE A 120 3.17 -15.43 -4.57
CA ILE A 120 4.14 -16.53 -4.44
C ILE A 120 4.62 -16.67 -2.99
N SER A 121 4.78 -15.55 -2.28
CA SER A 121 5.30 -15.52 -0.91
C SER A 121 4.27 -15.89 0.16
N MET A 122 3.00 -15.96 -0.19
CA MET A 122 1.91 -16.23 0.75
C MET A 122 2.04 -17.60 1.42
N GLY A 123 1.84 -17.66 2.73
CA GLY A 123 1.84 -18.90 3.50
C GLY A 123 3.23 -19.44 3.90
N HIS A 124 4.33 -18.75 3.57
CA HIS A 124 5.67 -19.15 3.99
C HIS A 124 6.55 -17.96 4.42
N VAL A 125 7.78 -18.23 4.87
CA VAL A 125 8.71 -17.23 5.43
C VAL A 125 9.02 -16.07 4.45
N GLY A 126 8.88 -16.28 3.15
CA GLY A 126 9.08 -15.24 2.13
C GLY A 126 8.14 -14.03 2.30
N MET A 127 6.97 -14.22 2.94
CA MET A 127 6.00 -13.15 3.13
C MET A 127 6.49 -12.03 4.07
N HIS A 128 7.45 -12.30 4.95
CA HIS A 128 8.13 -11.27 5.75
C HIS A 128 8.88 -10.24 4.89
N TYR A 129 9.36 -10.64 3.71
CA TYR A 129 10.09 -9.75 2.80
C TYR A 129 9.19 -8.85 1.95
N SER A 130 7.88 -9.13 1.90
CA SER A 130 6.93 -8.38 1.09
C SER A 130 6.88 -6.90 1.50
N LEU A 131 6.49 -6.56 2.74
CA LEU A 131 6.42 -5.15 3.17
C LEU A 131 7.80 -4.50 3.26
N VAL A 132 8.83 -5.25 3.63
CA VAL A 132 10.22 -4.76 3.66
C VAL A 132 10.67 -4.28 2.27
N SER A 133 10.21 -4.94 1.20
CA SER A 133 10.53 -4.52 -0.17
C SER A 133 10.04 -3.12 -0.50
N ARG A 134 8.96 -2.62 0.14
CA ARG A 134 8.45 -1.26 -0.01
C ARG A 134 9.52 -0.21 0.34
N GLU A 135 10.19 -0.39 1.48
CA GLU A 135 11.27 0.48 1.94
C GLU A 135 12.49 0.40 1.00
N VAL A 136 12.92 -0.83 0.67
CA VAL A 136 14.08 -1.04 -0.22
C VAL A 136 13.84 -0.43 -1.61
N ILE A 137 12.63 -0.50 -2.13
CA ILE A 137 12.25 0.13 -3.40
C ILE A 137 12.38 1.65 -3.29
N ALA A 138 11.79 2.25 -2.26
CA ALA A 138 11.87 3.70 -2.03
C ALA A 138 13.33 4.16 -1.91
N ASP A 139 14.14 3.48 -1.11
CA ASP A 139 15.55 3.77 -0.90
C ASP A 139 16.39 3.62 -2.19
N SER A 140 16.13 2.56 -2.97
CA SER A 140 16.89 2.31 -4.20
C SER A 140 16.59 3.35 -5.29
N VAL A 141 15.32 3.72 -5.44
CA VAL A 141 14.91 4.76 -6.40
C VAL A 141 15.47 6.11 -5.99
N GLU A 142 15.33 6.49 -4.71
CA GLU A 142 15.95 7.71 -4.18
C GLU A 142 17.45 7.73 -4.44
N THR A 143 18.15 6.64 -4.13
CA THR A 143 19.62 6.55 -4.30
C THR A 143 20.04 6.85 -5.73
N VAL A 144 19.40 6.24 -6.72
CA VAL A 144 19.72 6.49 -8.15
C VAL A 144 19.37 7.92 -8.54
N MET A 145 18.16 8.37 -8.23
CA MET A 145 17.70 9.71 -8.60
C MET A 145 18.57 10.82 -8.00
N GLN A 146 19.04 10.63 -6.76
CA GLN A 146 19.91 11.59 -6.08
C GLN A 146 21.35 11.54 -6.61
N ALA A 147 21.92 10.35 -6.78
CA ALA A 147 23.31 10.18 -7.22
C ALA A 147 23.51 10.67 -8.66
N GLU A 148 22.60 10.30 -9.57
CA GLU A 148 22.70 10.63 -10.99
C GLU A 148 22.08 12.00 -11.32
N ARG A 149 21.54 12.71 -10.33
CA ARG A 149 20.95 14.07 -10.44
C ARG A 149 19.87 14.18 -11.51
N LEU A 150 19.00 13.17 -11.62
CA LEU A 150 17.92 13.16 -12.59
C LEU A 150 16.85 14.22 -12.23
N ASP A 151 16.26 14.85 -13.24
CA ASP A 151 15.39 16.03 -13.10
C ASP A 151 13.95 15.67 -12.71
N GLY A 152 13.47 14.53 -13.16
CA GLY A 152 12.14 14.00 -12.89
C GLY A 152 12.08 12.50 -13.10
N SER A 153 10.92 11.86 -12.85
CA SER A 153 10.81 10.41 -12.98
C SER A 153 9.46 9.91 -13.48
N VAL A 154 9.49 8.78 -14.19
CA VAL A 154 8.35 7.89 -14.41
C VAL A 154 8.61 6.62 -13.63
N LEU A 155 7.76 6.29 -12.67
CA LEU A 155 7.93 5.16 -11.77
C LEU A 155 6.89 4.07 -12.06
N LEU A 156 7.37 2.89 -12.48
CA LEU A 156 6.54 1.80 -12.96
C LEU A 156 6.52 0.64 -11.97
N ALA A 157 5.32 0.19 -11.59
CA ALA A 157 5.14 -0.89 -10.63
C ALA A 157 3.94 -1.80 -10.95
N GLY A 158 3.99 -3.06 -10.50
CA GLY A 158 2.93 -4.04 -10.76
C GLY A 158 2.45 -4.80 -9.54
N CYS A 159 3.31 -5.14 -8.58
CA CYS A 159 2.97 -5.96 -7.41
C CYS A 159 2.70 -5.11 -6.17
N ASP A 160 1.99 -5.68 -5.20
CA ASP A 160 1.38 -5.05 -4.01
C ASP A 160 2.24 -4.00 -3.31
N LYS A 161 3.52 -4.29 -3.07
CA LYS A 161 4.41 -3.40 -2.30
C LYS A 161 5.30 -2.53 -3.19
N SER A 162 5.43 -2.89 -4.48
CA SER A 162 6.16 -2.04 -5.43
C SER A 162 5.38 -0.74 -5.76
N LEU A 163 4.03 -0.79 -5.77
CA LEU A 163 3.24 0.42 -5.99
C LEU A 163 3.49 1.48 -4.91
N PRO A 164 3.23 1.19 -3.62
CA PRO A 164 3.48 2.18 -2.58
C PRO A 164 4.96 2.54 -2.43
N GLY A 165 5.90 1.61 -2.65
CA GLY A 165 7.34 1.91 -2.62
C GLY A 165 7.75 2.96 -3.66
N MET A 166 7.22 2.87 -4.88
CA MET A 166 7.44 3.88 -5.93
C MET A 166 6.78 5.22 -5.59
N MET A 167 5.56 5.21 -5.01
CA MET A 167 4.88 6.43 -4.58
C MET A 167 5.60 7.10 -3.40
N MET A 168 6.15 6.32 -2.44
CA MET A 168 7.00 6.83 -1.36
C MET A 168 8.26 7.51 -1.92
N ALA A 169 8.92 6.88 -2.91
CA ALA A 169 10.08 7.47 -3.57
C ALA A 169 9.73 8.80 -4.26
N ALA A 170 8.61 8.86 -4.99
CA ALA A 170 8.13 10.10 -5.61
C ALA A 170 7.88 11.20 -4.57
N ALA A 171 7.20 10.85 -3.47
CA ALA A 171 6.88 11.76 -2.36
C ALA A 171 8.16 12.31 -1.69
N ARG A 172 9.10 11.42 -1.34
CA ARG A 172 10.38 11.76 -0.71
C ARG A 172 11.25 12.66 -1.58
N LEU A 173 11.34 12.35 -2.88
CA LEU A 173 12.10 13.15 -3.84
C LEU A 173 11.46 14.52 -4.08
N GLY A 174 10.13 14.61 -4.12
CA GLY A 174 9.39 15.83 -4.35
C GLY A 174 9.67 16.50 -5.70
N LEU A 175 10.07 15.72 -6.71
CA LEU A 175 10.36 16.16 -8.08
C LEU A 175 9.10 16.04 -8.97
N ALA A 176 9.21 16.52 -10.23
CA ALA A 176 8.22 16.18 -11.25
C ALA A 176 8.23 14.66 -11.47
N SER A 177 7.14 13.96 -11.13
CA SER A 177 7.08 12.49 -11.22
C SER A 177 5.69 12.01 -11.56
N THR A 178 5.59 10.95 -12.37
CA THR A 178 4.36 10.23 -12.65
C THR A 178 4.49 8.77 -12.21
N PHE A 179 3.38 8.21 -11.77
CA PHE A 179 3.28 6.80 -11.42
C PHE A 179 2.54 6.02 -12.51
N VAL A 180 3.07 4.84 -12.91
CA VAL A 180 2.48 3.97 -13.94
C VAL A 180 2.26 2.58 -13.37
N TYR A 181 1.01 2.15 -13.35
CA TYR A 181 0.61 0.83 -12.92
C TYR A 181 0.71 -0.17 -14.08
N ALA A 182 1.19 -1.40 -13.80
CA ALA A 182 1.31 -2.49 -14.78
C ALA A 182 -0.04 -2.97 -15.34
N GLY A 183 -1.12 -2.82 -14.59
CA GLY A 183 -2.47 -3.25 -14.94
C GLY A 183 -2.94 -4.49 -14.18
N THR A 184 -4.26 -4.64 -14.09
CA THR A 184 -4.90 -5.81 -13.50
C THR A 184 -4.78 -7.03 -14.43
N ALA A 185 -4.70 -8.24 -13.87
CA ALA A 185 -4.88 -9.46 -14.63
C ALA A 185 -6.35 -9.66 -15.04
N LEU A 186 -6.57 -10.38 -16.12
CA LEU A 186 -7.90 -10.94 -16.40
C LEU A 186 -8.19 -12.09 -15.42
N PRO A 187 -9.46 -12.30 -15.03
CA PRO A 187 -9.82 -13.50 -14.28
C PRO A 187 -9.61 -14.75 -15.14
N GLY A 188 -9.33 -15.87 -14.49
CA GLY A 188 -9.28 -17.15 -15.14
C GLY A 188 -10.65 -17.73 -15.41
N LEU A 189 -10.74 -18.70 -16.31
CA LEU A 189 -11.95 -19.49 -16.57
C LEU A 189 -11.63 -20.97 -16.36
N ALA A 190 -12.27 -21.60 -15.37
CA ALA A 190 -12.08 -23.00 -15.04
C ALA A 190 -13.34 -23.81 -15.39
N ARG A 191 -13.13 -24.94 -16.09
CA ARG A 191 -14.17 -25.96 -16.32
C ARG A 191 -14.10 -26.99 -15.22
N MET A 192 -15.08 -26.94 -14.29
CA MET A 192 -15.13 -27.81 -13.13
C MET A 192 -15.63 -29.23 -13.48
N LEU A 193 -15.39 -30.21 -12.61
CA LEU A 193 -15.84 -31.60 -12.78
C LEU A 193 -17.37 -31.74 -12.92
N ASP A 194 -18.12 -30.86 -12.26
CA ASP A 194 -19.58 -30.80 -12.37
C ASP A 194 -20.07 -30.27 -13.72
N GLY A 195 -19.14 -29.91 -14.62
CA GLY A 195 -19.42 -29.38 -15.94
C GLY A 195 -19.73 -27.89 -15.97
N SER A 196 -19.66 -27.19 -14.85
CA SER A 196 -19.81 -25.72 -14.79
C SER A 196 -18.55 -24.99 -15.24
N ASP A 197 -18.72 -23.84 -15.90
CA ASP A 197 -17.65 -22.89 -16.14
C ASP A 197 -17.68 -21.83 -15.03
N ARG A 198 -16.53 -21.61 -14.38
CA ARG A 198 -16.40 -20.63 -13.27
C ARG A 198 -15.33 -19.62 -13.60
N GLU A 199 -15.68 -18.35 -13.43
CA GLU A 199 -14.70 -17.29 -13.40
C GLU A 199 -13.99 -17.28 -12.05
N ILE A 200 -12.67 -17.39 -12.05
CA ILE A 200 -11.84 -17.62 -10.87
C ILE A 200 -10.69 -16.62 -10.78
N THR A 201 -10.25 -16.39 -9.55
CA THR A 201 -9.14 -15.51 -9.19
C THR A 201 -8.20 -16.26 -8.23
N ILE A 202 -7.11 -15.61 -7.80
CA ILE A 202 -6.18 -16.18 -6.82
C ILE A 202 -6.87 -16.57 -5.49
N ILE A 203 -7.94 -15.88 -5.10
CA ILE A 203 -8.67 -16.20 -3.86
C ILE A 203 -9.38 -17.54 -3.99
N ASP A 204 -9.94 -17.82 -5.15
CA ASP A 204 -10.58 -19.11 -5.43
C ASP A 204 -9.57 -20.27 -5.32
N ALA A 205 -8.28 -20.04 -5.66
CA ALA A 205 -7.21 -21.04 -5.48
C ALA A 205 -6.92 -21.31 -3.99
N PHE A 206 -6.86 -20.26 -3.13
CA PHE A 206 -6.66 -20.45 -1.70
C PHE A 206 -7.88 -21.12 -1.02
N GLU A 207 -9.10 -20.73 -1.40
CA GLU A 207 -10.32 -21.34 -0.89
C GLU A 207 -10.46 -22.81 -1.32
N ALA A 208 -10.04 -23.15 -2.55
CA ALA A 208 -10.04 -24.51 -3.05
C ALA A 208 -9.12 -25.44 -2.24
N VAL A 209 -7.95 -24.96 -1.82
CA VAL A 209 -7.06 -25.73 -0.94
C VAL A 209 -7.75 -26.06 0.39
N GLY A 210 -8.38 -25.08 1.04
CA GLY A 210 -9.14 -25.29 2.28
C GLY A 210 -10.30 -26.25 2.09
N ALA A 211 -11.07 -26.10 1.01
CA ALA A 211 -12.21 -26.99 0.70
C ALA A 211 -11.75 -28.43 0.44
N CYS A 212 -10.63 -28.61 -0.25
CA CYS A 212 -10.06 -29.94 -0.51
C CYS A 212 -9.57 -30.59 0.80
N GLN A 213 -8.90 -29.85 1.67
CA GLN A 213 -8.46 -30.35 2.99
C GLN A 213 -9.63 -30.75 3.88
N ALA A 214 -10.75 -30.05 3.77
CA ALA A 214 -12.00 -30.38 4.47
C ALA A 214 -12.83 -31.50 3.79
N GLY A 215 -12.37 -32.05 2.65
CA GLY A 215 -13.09 -33.09 1.91
C GLY A 215 -14.32 -32.57 1.14
N ALA A 216 -14.45 -31.27 0.96
CA ALA A 216 -15.58 -30.63 0.27
C ALA A 216 -15.30 -30.37 -1.23
N MET A 217 -14.07 -30.60 -1.70
CA MET A 217 -13.64 -30.43 -3.11
C MET A 217 -12.67 -31.55 -3.50
N GLU A 218 -12.81 -32.04 -4.72
CA GLU A 218 -11.89 -33.04 -5.28
C GLU A 218 -10.55 -32.39 -5.67
N ARG A 219 -9.44 -33.12 -5.51
CA ARG A 219 -8.10 -32.64 -5.87
C ARG A 219 -8.00 -32.24 -7.35
N THR A 220 -8.70 -32.92 -8.24
CA THR A 220 -8.73 -32.63 -9.67
C THR A 220 -9.33 -31.25 -9.98
N ASP A 221 -10.33 -30.82 -9.20
CA ASP A 221 -10.86 -29.46 -9.33
C ASP A 221 -9.84 -28.40 -8.84
N VAL A 222 -9.11 -28.67 -7.75
CA VAL A 222 -8.01 -27.79 -7.30
C VAL A 222 -6.95 -27.63 -8.39
N GLU A 223 -6.54 -28.74 -9.03
CA GLU A 223 -5.57 -28.72 -10.14
C GLU A 223 -6.10 -27.98 -11.38
N THR A 224 -7.41 -28.02 -11.63
CA THR A 224 -8.06 -27.25 -12.70
C THR A 224 -8.03 -25.76 -12.40
N ILE A 225 -8.32 -25.37 -11.17
CA ILE A 225 -8.22 -23.98 -10.70
C ILE A 225 -6.77 -23.49 -10.81
N GLU A 226 -5.79 -24.27 -10.34
CA GLU A 226 -4.36 -23.95 -10.41
C GLU A 226 -3.91 -23.58 -11.82
N ARG A 227 -4.33 -24.37 -12.84
CA ARG A 227 -3.96 -24.14 -14.24
C ARG A 227 -4.68 -22.96 -14.90
N SER A 228 -5.72 -22.43 -14.26
CA SER A 228 -6.65 -21.49 -14.91
C SER A 228 -6.70 -20.10 -14.26
N PHE A 229 -6.44 -19.96 -12.95
CA PHE A 229 -6.73 -18.72 -12.21
C PHE A 229 -5.89 -17.50 -12.64
N CYS A 230 -4.72 -17.73 -13.25
CA CYS A 230 -3.81 -16.67 -13.68
C CYS A 230 -3.47 -16.86 -15.18
N PRO A 231 -4.32 -16.37 -16.10
CA PRO A 231 -4.20 -16.65 -17.53
C PRO A 231 -3.12 -15.87 -18.26
N GLY A 232 -2.39 -14.97 -17.58
CA GLY A 232 -1.35 -14.14 -18.19
C GLY A 232 -0.80 -13.04 -17.28
N GLU A 233 -0.29 -11.98 -17.91
CA GLU A 233 0.31 -10.84 -17.21
C GLU A 233 -0.72 -10.00 -16.46
N GLY A 234 -0.26 -9.33 -15.40
CA GLY A 234 -1.03 -8.39 -14.60
C GLY A 234 -1.08 -8.73 -13.11
N ALA A 235 -1.47 -7.77 -12.30
CA ALA A 235 -1.73 -7.96 -10.88
C ALA A 235 -3.08 -8.66 -10.67
N CYS A 236 -3.34 -9.12 -9.43
CA CYS A 236 -4.58 -9.85 -9.11
C CYS A 236 -5.85 -9.17 -9.63
N ALA A 237 -6.83 -9.97 -10.12
CA ALA A 237 -8.01 -9.46 -10.82
C ALA A 237 -9.03 -8.71 -9.94
N GLY A 238 -9.06 -8.93 -8.60
CA GLY A 238 -10.00 -8.27 -7.68
C GLY A 238 -9.47 -6.96 -7.11
N MET A 239 -10.31 -6.26 -6.29
CA MET A 239 -9.93 -5.06 -5.54
C MET A 239 -9.06 -5.41 -4.33
N TYR A 240 -7.92 -6.09 -4.61
CA TYR A 240 -6.90 -6.42 -3.64
C TYR A 240 -5.85 -5.29 -3.57
N THR A 241 -4.72 -5.50 -2.91
CA THR A 241 -3.80 -4.40 -2.59
C THR A 241 -3.27 -3.68 -3.83
N ALA A 242 -2.86 -4.39 -4.89
CA ALA A 242 -2.30 -3.76 -6.09
C ALA A 242 -3.31 -2.85 -6.80
N ASN A 243 -4.54 -3.34 -7.06
CA ASN A 243 -5.59 -2.54 -7.68
C ASN A 243 -6.07 -1.40 -6.77
N THR A 244 -6.12 -1.63 -5.45
CA THR A 244 -6.39 -0.56 -4.48
C THR A 244 -5.34 0.54 -4.60
N MET A 245 -4.03 0.20 -4.55
CA MET A 245 -2.98 1.22 -4.62
C MET A 245 -2.90 1.90 -6.00
N ALA A 246 -3.23 1.20 -7.08
CA ALA A 246 -3.38 1.83 -8.40
C ALA A 246 -4.49 2.88 -8.40
N SER A 247 -5.65 2.57 -7.81
CA SER A 247 -6.76 3.51 -7.63
C SER A 247 -6.38 4.68 -6.73
N MET A 248 -5.57 4.42 -5.67
CA MET A 248 -5.03 5.50 -4.82
C MET A 248 -4.07 6.40 -5.59
N GLY A 249 -3.21 5.85 -6.45
CA GLY A 249 -2.31 6.65 -7.31
C GLY A 249 -3.07 7.59 -8.24
N GLU A 250 -4.20 7.15 -8.77
CA GLU A 250 -5.11 7.98 -9.58
C GLU A 250 -5.81 9.04 -8.74
N ALA A 251 -6.37 8.67 -7.58
CA ALA A 251 -7.08 9.59 -6.68
C ALA A 251 -6.17 10.63 -6.02
N LEU A 252 -4.90 10.28 -5.75
CA LEU A 252 -3.85 11.20 -5.29
C LEU A 252 -3.41 12.19 -6.38
N GLY A 253 -3.77 11.94 -7.65
CA GLY A 253 -3.30 12.72 -8.78
C GLY A 253 -1.88 12.39 -9.27
N LEU A 254 -1.25 11.30 -8.80
CA LEU A 254 0.08 10.84 -9.23
C LEU A 254 0.08 10.07 -10.53
N SER A 255 -1.07 9.55 -10.95
CA SER A 255 -1.28 8.82 -12.21
C SER A 255 -2.22 9.58 -13.13
N LEU A 256 -2.14 9.27 -14.42
CA LEU A 256 -3.09 9.84 -15.39
C LEU A 256 -4.51 9.34 -15.09
N PRO A 257 -5.52 10.20 -15.23
CA PRO A 257 -6.93 9.81 -15.06
C PRO A 257 -7.32 8.64 -15.96
N GLY A 258 -8.05 7.66 -15.43
CA GLY A 258 -8.46 6.44 -16.13
C GLY A 258 -7.35 5.40 -16.27
N SER A 259 -6.23 5.57 -15.58
CA SER A 259 -5.09 4.65 -15.68
C SER A 259 -5.14 3.46 -14.72
N ALA A 260 -5.94 3.48 -13.65
CA ALA A 260 -5.91 2.44 -12.63
C ALA A 260 -6.59 1.13 -13.07
N SER A 261 -7.68 1.20 -13.83
CA SER A 261 -8.56 0.04 -14.11
C SER A 261 -8.24 -0.79 -15.35
N PRO A 262 -7.68 -0.28 -16.47
CA PRO A 262 -7.45 -1.10 -17.66
C PRO A 262 -6.61 -2.36 -17.36
N PRO A 263 -6.96 -3.53 -17.92
CA PRO A 263 -6.16 -4.75 -17.78
C PRO A 263 -4.72 -4.59 -18.32
N SER A 264 -3.79 -5.41 -17.81
CA SER A 264 -2.38 -5.40 -18.24
C SER A 264 -2.21 -5.67 -19.73
N ALA A 265 -3.01 -6.60 -20.25
CA ALA A 265 -3.01 -6.97 -21.67
C ALA A 265 -3.68 -5.92 -22.60
N ASP A 266 -4.30 -4.89 -22.06
CA ASP A 266 -4.99 -3.85 -22.86
C ASP A 266 -3.98 -2.90 -23.52
N LYS A 267 -4.22 -2.58 -24.80
CA LYS A 267 -3.37 -1.66 -25.58
C LYS A 267 -3.31 -0.26 -24.98
N ARG A 268 -4.36 0.18 -24.26
CA ARG A 268 -4.38 1.46 -23.55
C ARG A 268 -3.21 1.60 -22.58
N ARG A 269 -2.70 0.52 -21.99
CA ARG A 269 -1.52 0.55 -21.10
C ARG A 269 -0.30 1.20 -21.75
N THR A 270 -0.03 0.84 -23.00
CA THR A 270 1.09 1.42 -23.76
C THR A 270 0.90 2.92 -24.01
N VAL A 271 -0.33 3.35 -24.31
CA VAL A 271 -0.67 4.76 -24.49
C VAL A 271 -0.50 5.51 -23.16
N ILE A 272 -1.04 4.99 -22.06
CA ILE A 272 -0.93 5.57 -20.70
C ILE A 272 0.54 5.74 -20.32
N ALA A 273 1.37 4.73 -20.51
CA ALA A 273 2.79 4.81 -20.19
C ALA A 273 3.52 5.88 -21.01
N ARG A 274 3.23 5.97 -22.31
CA ARG A 274 3.79 7.01 -23.20
C ARG A 274 3.36 8.41 -22.76
N GLU A 275 2.09 8.61 -22.50
CA GLU A 275 1.56 9.90 -22.02
C GLU A 275 2.10 10.29 -20.65
N SER A 276 2.34 9.30 -19.77
CA SER A 276 2.98 9.53 -18.46
C SER A 276 4.41 10.04 -18.63
N GLY A 277 5.17 9.49 -19.59
CA GLY A 277 6.49 9.99 -19.94
C GLY A 277 6.48 11.43 -20.41
N ALA A 278 5.56 11.78 -21.31
CA ALA A 278 5.39 13.14 -21.80
C ALA A 278 4.92 14.10 -20.67
N ALA A 279 4.08 13.61 -19.75
CA ALA A 279 3.57 14.42 -18.65
C ALA A 279 4.66 14.91 -17.71
N VAL A 280 5.67 14.09 -17.36
CA VAL A 280 6.80 14.50 -16.50
C VAL A 280 7.56 15.69 -17.12
N VAL A 281 7.78 15.68 -18.43
CA VAL A 281 8.48 16.79 -19.11
C VAL A 281 7.60 18.06 -19.12
N ARG A 282 6.28 17.90 -19.26
CA ARG A 282 5.34 19.03 -19.13
C ARG A 282 5.36 19.60 -17.71
N MET A 283 5.34 18.74 -16.68
CA MET A 283 5.43 19.15 -15.27
C MET A 283 6.69 20.00 -15.02
N LEU A 284 7.84 19.56 -15.50
CA LEU A 284 9.10 20.34 -15.39
C LEU A 284 8.95 21.71 -16.05
N ARG A 285 8.45 21.77 -17.29
CA ARG A 285 8.24 23.01 -18.00
C ARG A 285 7.35 23.98 -17.24
N ASP A 286 6.28 23.45 -16.64
CA ASP A 286 5.26 24.22 -15.96
C ASP A 286 5.62 24.51 -14.49
N GLY A 287 6.76 23.94 -14.00
CA GLY A 287 7.25 24.09 -12.63
C GLY A 287 6.44 23.30 -11.61
N LEU A 288 5.66 22.29 -12.06
CA LEU A 288 4.83 21.43 -11.20
C LEU A 288 5.65 20.26 -10.64
N THR A 289 5.50 20.01 -9.35
CA THR A 289 6.17 18.91 -8.64
C THR A 289 5.16 18.02 -7.91
N VAL A 290 5.63 16.87 -7.43
CA VAL A 290 4.82 15.98 -6.57
C VAL A 290 4.41 16.67 -5.27
N ARG A 291 5.18 17.65 -4.78
CA ARG A 291 4.82 18.42 -3.56
C ARG A 291 3.58 19.28 -3.75
N ASP A 292 3.36 19.78 -4.96
CA ASP A 292 2.17 20.56 -5.29
C ASP A 292 0.91 19.69 -5.44
N ILE A 293 1.10 18.38 -5.62
CA ILE A 293 0.04 17.38 -5.82
C ILE A 293 -0.31 16.69 -4.52
N LEU A 294 0.68 16.24 -3.75
CA LEU A 294 0.48 15.49 -2.50
C LEU A 294 0.15 16.42 -1.33
N THR A 295 -1.04 16.98 -1.35
CA THR A 295 -1.61 17.81 -0.27
C THR A 295 -2.53 16.96 0.61
N ILE A 296 -2.97 17.48 1.75
CA ILE A 296 -3.91 16.78 2.64
C ILE A 296 -5.23 16.47 1.89
N GLU A 297 -5.70 17.37 1.04
CA GLU A 297 -6.90 17.21 0.23
C GLU A 297 -6.76 16.06 -0.79
N ALA A 298 -5.57 15.88 -1.37
CA ALA A 298 -5.29 14.74 -2.25
C ALA A 298 -5.33 13.41 -1.48
N PHE A 299 -4.81 13.38 -0.25
CA PHE A 299 -4.93 12.19 0.61
C PHE A 299 -6.36 11.93 1.06
N GLU A 300 -7.14 12.96 1.38
CA GLU A 300 -8.56 12.81 1.70
C GLU A 300 -9.35 12.29 0.49
N ASN A 301 -9.04 12.73 -0.73
CA ASN A 301 -9.59 12.16 -1.96
C ASN A 301 -9.25 10.67 -2.10
N ALA A 302 -7.99 10.30 -1.87
CA ALA A 302 -7.57 8.90 -1.93
C ALA A 302 -8.28 8.04 -0.87
N ILE A 303 -8.42 8.53 0.36
CA ILE A 303 -9.15 7.82 1.42
C ILE A 303 -10.64 7.69 1.04
N THR A 304 -11.27 8.73 0.49
CA THR A 304 -12.67 8.70 0.06
C THR A 304 -12.87 7.64 -1.03
N VAL A 305 -11.99 7.58 -2.04
CA VAL A 305 -12.03 6.54 -3.08
C VAL A 305 -11.77 5.16 -2.48
N LEU A 306 -10.80 5.01 -1.54
CA LEU A 306 -10.54 3.76 -0.82
C LEU A 306 -11.79 3.23 -0.12
N MET A 307 -12.49 4.10 0.62
CA MET A 307 -13.71 3.76 1.36
C MET A 307 -14.84 3.35 0.42
N SER A 308 -14.97 4.05 -0.71
CA SER A 308 -15.99 3.82 -1.71
C SER A 308 -15.80 2.53 -2.52
N LEU A 309 -14.55 2.11 -2.70
CA LEU A 309 -14.21 0.85 -3.38
C LEU A 309 -14.24 -0.38 -2.45
N GLY A 310 -14.26 -0.19 -1.13
CA GLY A 310 -14.07 -1.29 -0.19
C GLY A 310 -12.69 -1.96 -0.33
N GLY A 311 -11.65 -1.17 -0.56
CA GLY A 311 -10.30 -1.63 -0.89
C GLY A 311 -9.57 -2.38 0.23
N SER A 312 -8.29 -2.63 0.02
CA SER A 312 -7.43 -3.37 0.96
C SER A 312 -7.10 -2.56 2.22
N THR A 313 -7.10 -3.19 3.40
CA THR A 313 -6.60 -2.60 4.65
C THR A 313 -5.14 -2.16 4.56
N ASN A 314 -4.35 -2.80 3.70
CA ASN A 314 -2.96 -2.40 3.43
C ASN A 314 -2.84 -0.95 2.96
N ALA A 315 -3.85 -0.42 2.26
CA ALA A 315 -3.83 0.96 1.79
C ALA A 315 -3.75 1.98 2.94
N VAL A 316 -4.28 1.65 4.12
CA VAL A 316 -4.14 2.50 5.32
C VAL A 316 -2.68 2.68 5.68
N LEU A 317 -1.91 1.56 5.81
CA LEU A 317 -0.47 1.61 6.04
C LEU A 317 0.27 2.37 4.93
N HIS A 318 -0.12 2.14 3.67
CA HIS A 318 0.61 2.71 2.54
C HIS A 318 0.33 4.21 2.36
N LEU A 319 -0.90 4.67 2.55
CA LEU A 319 -1.21 6.10 2.50
C LEU A 319 -0.55 6.88 3.64
N LEU A 320 -0.53 6.32 4.86
CA LEU A 320 0.22 6.90 5.98
C LEU A 320 1.73 7.00 5.67
N ALA A 321 2.30 5.95 5.07
CA ALA A 321 3.71 5.93 4.68
C ALA A 321 4.02 6.99 3.60
N ILE A 322 3.21 7.07 2.54
CA ILE A 322 3.38 8.06 1.46
C ILE A 322 3.21 9.48 2.00
N ALA A 323 2.22 9.71 2.88
CA ALA A 323 2.00 11.01 3.52
C ALA A 323 3.18 11.42 4.39
N GLY A 324 3.74 10.48 5.17
CA GLY A 324 4.94 10.70 5.96
C GLY A 324 6.13 11.15 5.10
N GLU A 325 6.36 10.51 3.95
CA GLU A 325 7.42 10.89 3.00
C GLU A 325 7.15 12.25 2.33
N ALA A 326 5.88 12.59 2.12
CA ALA A 326 5.48 13.90 1.59
C ALA A 326 5.52 15.02 2.64
N GLY A 327 5.66 14.69 3.93
CA GLY A 327 5.56 15.65 5.04
C GLY A 327 4.12 16.10 5.33
N VAL A 328 3.11 15.31 4.91
CA VAL A 328 1.68 15.60 5.13
C VAL A 328 1.23 14.96 6.45
N PRO A 329 0.58 15.69 7.36
CA PRO A 329 0.19 15.22 8.70
C PRO A 329 -1.06 14.33 8.67
N LEU A 330 -1.03 13.23 7.92
CA LEU A 330 -2.10 12.26 7.83
C LEU A 330 -2.11 11.33 9.06
N THR A 331 -3.28 11.06 9.61
CA THR A 331 -3.48 10.18 10.78
C THR A 331 -4.63 9.21 10.56
N LEU A 332 -4.76 8.20 11.43
CA LEU A 332 -5.90 7.27 11.41
C LEU A 332 -7.25 7.98 11.63
N ASP A 333 -7.27 9.16 12.26
CA ASP A 333 -8.52 9.90 12.47
C ASP A 333 -9.13 10.40 11.16
N HIS A 334 -8.31 10.78 10.18
CA HIS A 334 -8.80 11.11 8.83
C HIS A 334 -9.50 9.91 8.18
N PHE A 335 -8.96 8.70 8.33
CA PHE A 335 -9.62 7.49 7.85
C PHE A 335 -10.94 7.23 8.57
N ASP A 336 -10.98 7.43 9.88
CA ASP A 336 -12.18 7.25 10.68
C ASP A 336 -13.30 8.22 10.25
N GLU A 337 -12.99 9.51 10.18
CA GLU A 337 -13.94 10.57 9.80
C GLU A 337 -14.49 10.36 8.38
N ILE A 338 -13.60 10.13 7.40
CA ILE A 338 -14.00 9.94 6.01
C ILE A 338 -14.83 8.66 5.85
N SER A 339 -14.49 7.57 6.53
CA SER A 339 -15.23 6.31 6.44
C SER A 339 -16.68 6.42 6.96
N ARG A 340 -16.97 7.36 7.86
CA ARG A 340 -18.34 7.59 8.39
C ARG A 340 -19.28 8.20 7.34
N ARG A 341 -18.75 9.04 6.45
CA ARG A 341 -19.53 9.81 5.47
C ARG A 341 -19.49 9.25 4.05
N THR A 342 -18.57 8.33 3.76
CA THR A 342 -18.36 7.81 2.41
C THR A 342 -19.07 6.48 2.23
N PRO A 343 -20.01 6.34 1.29
CA PRO A 343 -20.64 5.06 0.99
C PRO A 343 -19.75 4.15 0.17
N VAL A 344 -19.94 2.83 0.24
CA VAL A 344 -19.35 1.86 -0.70
C VAL A 344 -20.21 1.84 -1.96
N LEU A 345 -19.57 2.12 -3.12
CA LEU A 345 -20.22 2.10 -4.42
C LEU A 345 -19.90 0.83 -5.23
N ALA A 346 -18.79 0.15 -4.97
CA ALA A 346 -18.32 -0.94 -5.80
C ALA A 346 -18.76 -2.32 -5.27
N ASP A 347 -19.46 -3.11 -6.12
CA ASP A 347 -19.79 -4.53 -5.88
C ASP A 347 -18.66 -5.40 -6.45
N VAL A 348 -17.45 -5.32 -5.87
CA VAL A 348 -16.24 -5.98 -6.36
C VAL A 348 -15.65 -6.96 -5.37
N LYS A 349 -15.02 -8.04 -5.87
CA LYS A 349 -14.27 -9.00 -5.04
C LYS A 349 -13.19 -8.25 -4.21
N PRO A 350 -12.99 -8.61 -2.92
CA PRO A 350 -13.36 -9.89 -2.30
C PRO A 350 -14.79 -9.95 -1.69
N PHE A 351 -15.50 -8.87 -1.52
CA PHE A 351 -16.82 -8.86 -0.88
C PHE A 351 -17.97 -8.93 -1.88
N GLY A 352 -17.78 -8.35 -3.04
CA GLY A 352 -18.73 -8.34 -4.12
C GLY A 352 -18.50 -9.46 -5.14
N LYS A 353 -19.18 -9.34 -6.27
CA LYS A 353 -19.22 -10.36 -7.34
C LYS A 353 -18.23 -10.09 -8.47
N HIS A 354 -18.00 -8.80 -8.77
CA HIS A 354 -17.27 -8.36 -9.95
C HIS A 354 -15.76 -8.27 -9.72
N VAL A 355 -15.00 -8.16 -10.81
CA VAL A 355 -13.55 -7.99 -10.81
C VAL A 355 -13.17 -6.65 -11.44
N MET A 356 -11.89 -6.28 -11.40
CA MET A 356 -11.42 -4.99 -11.93
C MET A 356 -11.66 -4.80 -13.43
N ARG A 357 -11.66 -5.89 -14.22
CA ARG A 357 -12.06 -5.85 -15.64
C ARG A 357 -13.49 -5.29 -15.80
N ASP A 358 -14.40 -5.67 -14.90
CA ASP A 358 -15.80 -5.23 -14.96
C ASP A 358 -15.92 -3.75 -14.58
N VAL A 359 -15.13 -3.31 -13.58
CA VAL A 359 -15.00 -1.88 -13.23
C VAL A 359 -14.49 -1.07 -14.43
N ASP A 360 -13.46 -1.56 -15.12
CA ASP A 360 -12.94 -0.91 -16.33
C ASP A 360 -14.00 -0.82 -17.44
N HIS A 361 -14.81 -1.86 -17.62
CA HIS A 361 -15.88 -1.93 -18.62
C HIS A 361 -16.94 -0.86 -18.45
N VAL A 362 -17.25 -0.48 -17.21
CA VAL A 362 -18.27 0.54 -16.89
C VAL A 362 -17.68 1.96 -16.78
N GLY A 363 -16.40 2.13 -17.14
CA GLY A 363 -15.73 3.44 -17.21
C GLY A 363 -14.65 3.68 -16.15
N GLY A 364 -14.38 2.71 -15.27
CA GLY A 364 -13.24 2.70 -14.37
C GLY A 364 -13.35 3.60 -13.14
N ILE A 365 -12.19 3.90 -12.56
CA ILE A 365 -12.09 4.76 -11.36
C ILE A 365 -12.64 6.19 -11.60
N PRO A 366 -12.53 6.81 -12.78
CA PRO A 366 -13.15 8.11 -13.04
C PRO A 366 -14.66 8.15 -12.78
N VAL A 367 -15.40 7.06 -13.01
CA VAL A 367 -16.84 6.96 -12.69
C VAL A 367 -17.07 7.08 -11.20
N VAL A 368 -16.30 6.40 -10.39
CA VAL A 368 -16.35 6.49 -8.91
C VAL A 368 -16.01 7.89 -8.46
N MET A 369 -14.90 8.47 -8.96
CA MET A 369 -14.46 9.81 -8.60
C MET A 369 -15.49 10.86 -9.01
N ARG A 370 -16.12 10.74 -10.19
CA ARG A 370 -17.18 11.64 -10.62
C ARG A 370 -18.41 11.57 -9.71
N ALA A 371 -18.88 10.38 -9.39
CA ALA A 371 -20.01 10.19 -8.49
C ALA A 371 -19.76 10.78 -7.09
N LEU A 372 -18.54 10.63 -6.57
CA LEU A 372 -18.13 11.20 -5.29
C LEU A 372 -17.97 12.74 -5.35
N LEU A 373 -17.43 13.27 -6.45
CA LEU A 373 -17.32 14.71 -6.67
C LEU A 373 -18.70 15.37 -6.75
N ASP A 374 -19.62 14.81 -7.52
CA ASP A 374 -20.99 15.30 -7.66
C ASP A 374 -21.77 15.25 -6.34
N ALA A 375 -21.41 14.32 -5.42
CA ALA A 375 -21.95 14.24 -4.08
C ALA A 375 -21.25 15.20 -3.07
N GLY A 376 -20.26 15.97 -3.49
CA GLY A 376 -19.51 16.88 -2.63
C GLY A 376 -18.57 16.17 -1.65
N LEU A 377 -18.13 14.95 -1.96
CA LEU A 377 -17.26 14.12 -1.12
C LEU A 377 -15.79 14.16 -1.53
N LEU A 378 -15.44 14.77 -2.68
CA LEU A 378 -14.07 14.96 -3.14
C LEU A 378 -13.70 16.45 -3.24
N HIS A 379 -12.42 16.72 -3.01
CA HIS A 379 -11.78 18.02 -3.28
C HIS A 379 -11.48 18.11 -4.78
N GLY A 380 -12.35 18.80 -5.52
CA GLY A 380 -12.24 18.91 -6.96
C GLY A 380 -11.11 19.81 -7.45
N ASP A 381 -10.60 20.68 -6.60
CA ASP A 381 -9.50 21.63 -6.85
C ASP A 381 -8.10 21.04 -6.62
N ALA A 382 -8.00 19.82 -6.09
CA ALA A 382 -6.73 19.13 -5.91
C ALA A 382 -6.00 18.96 -7.25
N MET A 383 -4.70 19.31 -7.29
CA MET A 383 -3.86 19.28 -8.49
C MET A 383 -3.44 17.85 -8.85
N THR A 384 -3.19 17.60 -10.14
CA THR A 384 -2.73 16.30 -10.63
C THR A 384 -1.54 16.42 -11.58
N VAL A 385 -0.89 15.29 -11.92
CA VAL A 385 0.23 15.22 -12.88
C VAL A 385 -0.10 15.71 -14.29
N THR A 386 -1.39 15.92 -14.61
CA THR A 386 -1.79 16.49 -15.89
C THR A 386 -1.61 18.02 -15.97
N GLY A 387 -1.32 18.68 -14.83
CA GLY A 387 -1.34 20.13 -14.69
C GLY A 387 -2.77 20.71 -14.62
N ARG A 388 -3.76 19.86 -14.40
CA ARG A 388 -5.17 20.20 -14.21
C ARG A 388 -5.65 19.71 -12.86
N THR A 389 -6.73 20.28 -12.36
CA THR A 389 -7.40 19.81 -11.14
C THR A 389 -8.14 18.48 -11.38
N VAL A 390 -8.54 17.83 -10.29
CA VAL A 390 -9.40 16.63 -10.34
C VAL A 390 -10.70 16.93 -11.08
N ALA A 391 -11.37 18.05 -10.76
CA ALA A 391 -12.62 18.43 -11.40
C ALA A 391 -12.44 18.69 -12.91
N ASP A 392 -11.37 19.40 -13.31
CA ASP A 392 -11.08 19.67 -14.73
C ASP A 392 -10.81 18.38 -15.51
N ASN A 393 -10.08 17.42 -14.91
CA ASN A 393 -9.83 16.13 -15.53
C ASN A 393 -11.12 15.33 -15.71
N LEU A 394 -11.98 15.27 -14.70
CA LEU A 394 -13.25 14.56 -14.77
C LEU A 394 -14.21 15.21 -15.77
N ALA A 395 -14.24 16.54 -15.83
CA ALA A 395 -15.03 17.26 -16.85
C ALA A 395 -14.52 17.00 -18.28
N HIS A 396 -13.19 16.85 -18.46
CA HIS A 396 -12.59 16.55 -19.75
C HIS A 396 -12.81 15.11 -20.21
N LEU A 397 -12.74 14.14 -19.28
CA LEU A 397 -12.97 12.73 -19.56
C LEU A 397 -14.44 12.40 -19.80
N ASP A 398 -15.33 13.17 -19.17
CA ASP A 398 -16.78 12.97 -19.18
C ASP A 398 -17.18 11.49 -18.93
N PRO A 399 -16.78 10.90 -17.80
CA PRO A 399 -17.04 9.49 -17.53
C PRO A 399 -18.55 9.23 -17.43
N PRO A 400 -19.02 8.03 -17.82
CA PRO A 400 -20.43 7.68 -17.70
C PRO A 400 -20.91 7.69 -16.24
N LEU A 401 -22.21 7.70 -16.04
CA LEU A 401 -22.81 7.49 -14.72
C LEU A 401 -22.59 6.04 -14.24
N PRO A 402 -22.58 5.79 -12.93
CA PRO A 402 -22.59 4.42 -12.38
C PRO A 402 -23.71 3.58 -12.99
N ASP A 403 -23.40 2.33 -13.33
CA ASP A 403 -24.33 1.41 -14.01
C ASP A 403 -25.38 0.78 -13.07
N GLY A 404 -25.22 0.95 -11.75
CA GLY A 404 -26.10 0.40 -10.72
C GLY A 404 -25.92 -1.10 -10.44
N ALA A 405 -24.93 -1.74 -11.06
CA ALA A 405 -24.65 -3.16 -10.86
C ALA A 405 -23.19 -3.41 -10.40
N VAL A 406 -22.20 -2.99 -11.19
CA VAL A 406 -20.78 -3.06 -10.82
C VAL A 406 -20.42 -1.87 -9.92
N LEU A 407 -20.90 -0.69 -10.32
CA LEU A 407 -20.74 0.56 -9.58
C LEU A 407 -22.12 1.16 -9.27
N HIS A 408 -22.45 1.22 -8.00
CA HIS A 408 -23.69 1.80 -7.48
C HIS A 408 -23.61 3.32 -7.43
N THR A 409 -24.76 3.98 -7.31
CA THR A 409 -24.85 5.42 -7.13
C THR A 409 -24.68 5.81 -5.65
N THR A 410 -24.37 7.06 -5.37
CA THR A 410 -24.34 7.60 -4.01
C THR A 410 -25.73 7.65 -3.36
N ALA A 411 -26.81 7.67 -4.15
CA ALA A 411 -28.20 7.65 -3.68
C ALA A 411 -28.69 6.23 -3.36
N ASP A 412 -28.13 5.20 -4.02
CA ASP A 412 -28.41 3.78 -3.79
C ASP A 412 -27.08 3.02 -3.73
N PRO A 413 -26.32 3.17 -2.62
CA PRO A 413 -24.99 2.59 -2.52
C PRO A 413 -25.04 1.10 -2.17
N TYR A 414 -24.01 0.36 -2.55
CA TYR A 414 -23.80 -1.04 -2.14
C TYR A 414 -23.82 -1.18 -0.60
N ARG A 415 -23.22 -0.19 0.12
CA ARG A 415 -23.31 -0.02 1.58
C ARG A 415 -23.32 1.47 1.93
N ALA A 416 -24.04 1.82 2.99
CA ALA A 416 -24.20 3.21 3.41
C ALA A 416 -22.94 3.85 4.03
N THR A 417 -22.02 3.02 4.57
CA THR A 417 -20.79 3.48 5.22
C THR A 417 -19.57 2.81 4.60
N GLY A 418 -18.39 3.43 4.75
CA GLY A 418 -17.16 3.01 4.11
C GLY A 418 -16.74 1.56 4.35
N GLY A 419 -16.03 0.99 3.41
CA GLY A 419 -15.61 -0.42 3.43
C GLY A 419 -14.60 -0.76 4.52
N LEU A 420 -13.87 0.23 5.06
CA LEU A 420 -12.91 0.08 6.15
C LEU A 420 -13.36 0.89 7.38
N THR A 421 -12.98 0.40 8.55
CA THR A 421 -13.27 1.05 9.83
C THR A 421 -12.02 1.04 10.71
N VAL A 422 -11.70 2.17 11.32
CA VAL A 422 -10.70 2.28 12.37
C VAL A 422 -11.38 1.98 13.71
N LEU A 423 -10.79 1.09 14.48
CA LEU A 423 -11.24 0.71 15.82
C LEU A 423 -10.27 1.25 16.87
N ARG A 424 -10.80 1.71 18.00
CA ARG A 424 -10.02 2.13 19.17
C ARG A 424 -10.61 1.49 20.42
N GLY A 425 -9.81 1.38 21.48
CA GLY A 425 -10.26 0.83 22.74
C GLY A 425 -9.11 0.34 23.60
N SER A 426 -9.43 -0.34 24.69
CA SER A 426 -8.43 -0.83 25.63
C SER A 426 -7.48 -1.87 25.01
N LEU A 427 -7.92 -2.61 23.96
CA LEU A 427 -7.06 -3.54 23.23
C LEU A 427 -6.22 -2.85 22.14
N ALA A 428 -6.71 -1.76 21.55
CA ALA A 428 -6.06 -1.03 20.46
C ALA A 428 -6.07 0.48 20.71
N PRO A 429 -5.32 0.98 21.71
CA PRO A 429 -5.35 2.41 22.06
C PRO A 429 -4.84 3.31 20.93
N ASP A 430 -3.85 2.88 20.14
CA ASP A 430 -3.35 3.63 18.98
C ASP A 430 -4.12 3.33 17.69
N GLY A 431 -5.01 2.33 17.73
CA GLY A 431 -5.90 1.97 16.65
C GLY A 431 -5.68 0.56 16.10
N ALA A 432 -6.69 0.10 15.40
CA ALA A 432 -6.70 -1.11 14.59
C ALA A 432 -7.59 -0.89 13.36
N VAL A 433 -7.46 -1.73 12.34
CA VAL A 433 -8.20 -1.59 11.08
C VAL A 433 -9.03 -2.84 10.84
N ALA A 434 -10.32 -2.64 10.59
CA ALA A 434 -11.27 -3.69 10.25
C ALA A 434 -11.84 -3.46 8.84
N LYS A 435 -12.07 -4.55 8.12
CA LYS A 435 -12.76 -4.55 6.84
C LYS A 435 -14.27 -4.70 7.09
N ALA A 436 -14.94 -3.61 7.44
CA ALA A 436 -16.34 -3.59 7.87
C ALA A 436 -17.30 -4.27 6.88
N ALA A 437 -16.99 -4.22 5.58
CA ALA A 437 -17.79 -4.89 4.54
C ALA A 437 -17.85 -6.41 4.69
N GLY A 438 -16.89 -7.03 5.39
CA GLY A 438 -16.79 -8.49 5.56
C GLY A 438 -17.35 -9.04 6.85
N PHE A 439 -17.83 -8.20 7.76
CA PHE A 439 -18.32 -8.65 9.06
C PHE A 439 -19.73 -9.25 8.96
N SER A 440 -19.92 -10.33 9.71
CA SER A 440 -21.22 -11.04 9.82
C SER A 440 -22.09 -10.50 10.97
N TYR A 441 -21.53 -9.63 11.82
CA TYR A 441 -22.18 -9.07 13.01
C TYR A 441 -21.65 -7.67 13.33
N ASP A 442 -22.48 -6.86 13.96
CA ASP A 442 -22.13 -5.50 14.39
C ASP A 442 -21.39 -5.48 15.73
N THR A 443 -21.70 -6.45 16.62
CA THR A 443 -21.05 -6.59 17.93
C THR A 443 -20.63 -8.03 18.15
N PHE A 444 -19.50 -8.23 18.82
CA PHE A 444 -19.00 -9.55 19.19
C PHE A 444 -18.40 -9.52 20.58
N ARG A 445 -18.64 -10.59 21.36
CA ARG A 445 -18.03 -10.79 22.67
C ARG A 445 -17.67 -12.27 22.84
N GLY A 446 -16.40 -12.57 23.05
CA GLY A 446 -15.94 -13.94 23.15
C GLY A 446 -14.62 -14.10 23.87
N PRO A 447 -14.30 -15.34 24.30
CA PRO A 447 -13.02 -15.67 24.93
C PRO A 447 -11.88 -15.68 23.92
N ALA A 448 -10.75 -15.14 24.31
CA ALA A 448 -9.52 -15.14 23.53
C ALA A 448 -8.88 -16.53 23.50
N ARG A 449 -8.32 -16.90 22.35
CA ARG A 449 -7.35 -17.96 22.16
C ARG A 449 -6.11 -17.37 21.51
N VAL A 450 -4.99 -17.41 22.22
CA VAL A 450 -3.76 -16.67 21.85
C VAL A 450 -2.75 -17.59 21.17
N PHE A 451 -2.16 -17.09 20.08
CA PHE A 451 -1.14 -17.79 19.30
C PHE A 451 0.06 -16.86 19.01
N GLU A 452 1.27 -17.41 19.09
CA GLU A 452 2.52 -16.68 18.86
C GLU A 452 2.95 -16.74 17.37
N GLY A 453 1.98 -16.58 16.46
CA GLY A 453 2.16 -16.59 15.03
C GLY A 453 1.12 -17.42 14.28
N GLU A 454 1.04 -17.22 12.95
CA GLU A 454 0.05 -17.87 12.08
C GLU A 454 0.14 -19.42 12.13
N ARG A 455 1.36 -19.96 12.22
CA ARG A 455 1.57 -21.41 12.18
C ARG A 455 0.90 -22.14 13.36
N GLU A 456 1.04 -21.59 14.57
CA GLU A 456 0.39 -22.17 15.75
C GLU A 456 -1.14 -22.15 15.63
N ALA A 457 -1.69 -21.07 15.09
CA ALA A 457 -3.13 -20.96 14.85
C ALA A 457 -3.63 -21.99 13.81
N LEU A 458 -2.86 -22.22 12.74
CA LEU A 458 -3.16 -23.26 11.75
C LEU A 458 -3.12 -24.67 12.32
N ASP A 459 -2.11 -24.97 13.15
CA ASP A 459 -1.97 -26.27 13.81
C ASP A 459 -3.11 -26.50 14.82
N ALA A 460 -3.54 -25.46 15.55
CA ALA A 460 -4.68 -25.53 16.46
C ALA A 460 -6.02 -25.73 15.71
N LEU A 461 -6.19 -25.08 14.56
CA LEU A 461 -7.36 -25.26 13.70
C LEU A 461 -7.42 -26.71 13.17
N ALA A 462 -6.31 -27.23 12.69
CA ALA A 462 -6.21 -28.61 12.21
C ALA A 462 -6.47 -29.64 13.31
N ALA A 463 -6.09 -29.33 14.55
CA ALA A 463 -6.41 -30.14 15.75
C ALA A 463 -7.84 -30.00 16.24
N GLY A 464 -8.66 -29.13 15.64
CA GLY A 464 -10.05 -28.88 16.04
C GLY A 464 -10.20 -28.19 17.41
N THR A 465 -9.20 -27.43 17.85
CA THR A 465 -9.19 -26.75 19.15
C THR A 465 -9.66 -25.29 19.11
N ILE A 466 -9.98 -24.77 17.92
CA ILE A 466 -10.62 -23.45 17.75
C ILE A 466 -12.14 -23.66 17.71
N GLU A 467 -12.83 -23.06 18.69
CA GLU A 467 -14.27 -23.23 18.87
C GLU A 467 -15.05 -22.06 18.28
N PRO A 468 -16.32 -22.30 17.82
CA PRO A 468 -17.24 -21.21 17.47
C PRO A 468 -17.47 -20.25 18.63
N GLY A 469 -17.57 -18.94 18.36
CA GLY A 469 -17.75 -17.90 19.39
C GLY A 469 -16.46 -17.43 20.05
N GLY A 470 -15.32 -18.00 19.67
CA GLY A 470 -14.00 -17.60 20.17
C GLY A 470 -13.38 -16.45 19.40
N VAL A 471 -12.42 -15.79 20.03
CA VAL A 471 -11.54 -14.78 19.42
C VAL A 471 -10.13 -15.36 19.25
N VAL A 472 -9.71 -15.57 18.02
CA VAL A 472 -8.34 -15.99 17.67
C VAL A 472 -7.44 -14.77 17.67
N VAL A 473 -6.50 -14.70 18.59
CA VAL A 473 -5.51 -13.62 18.71
C VAL A 473 -4.16 -14.13 18.22
N ILE A 474 -3.70 -13.61 17.09
CA ILE A 474 -2.38 -13.94 16.53
C ILE A 474 -1.48 -12.74 16.75
N ARG A 475 -0.46 -12.89 17.55
CA ARG A 475 0.47 -11.82 17.93
C ARG A 475 1.91 -12.12 17.50
N ARG A 476 2.83 -11.16 17.67
CA ARG A 476 4.20 -11.17 17.14
C ARG A 476 4.29 -11.20 15.62
N GLU A 477 3.26 -10.67 14.97
CA GLU A 477 3.21 -10.47 13.52
C GLU A 477 3.23 -8.97 13.15
N GLY A 478 3.41 -8.09 14.15
CA GLY A 478 3.53 -6.64 13.98
C GLY A 478 4.84 -6.21 13.30
N PRO A 479 5.05 -4.89 13.10
CA PRO A 479 6.21 -4.36 12.36
C PRO A 479 7.56 -4.89 12.83
N GLN A 480 7.76 -5.04 14.14
CA GLN A 480 9.00 -5.54 14.73
C GLN A 480 8.93 -7.02 15.11
N GLY A 481 7.80 -7.45 15.67
CA GLY A 481 7.60 -8.80 16.19
C GLY A 481 7.65 -9.85 15.10
N GLY A 482 6.96 -9.58 14.00
CA GLY A 482 7.06 -10.33 12.75
C GLY A 482 7.63 -9.43 11.65
N PRO A 483 8.95 -9.14 11.60
CA PRO A 483 9.50 -8.13 10.73
C PRO A 483 8.98 -8.23 9.31
N GLY A 484 8.39 -7.10 8.82
CA GLY A 484 7.68 -7.06 7.56
C GLY A 484 6.17 -7.33 7.66
N MET A 485 5.61 -7.48 8.89
CA MET A 485 4.15 -7.62 9.09
C MET A 485 3.51 -8.55 8.05
N ARG A 486 3.89 -9.83 7.99
CA ARG A 486 3.42 -10.70 6.90
C ARG A 486 1.90 -10.71 6.77
N GLU A 487 1.41 -10.85 5.56
CA GLU A 487 -0.01 -11.04 5.29
C GLU A 487 -0.42 -12.48 5.57
N MET A 488 -1.42 -12.66 6.41
CA MET A 488 -1.94 -13.96 6.78
C MET A 488 -3.23 -14.25 6.00
N LEU A 489 -3.12 -15.04 4.94
CA LEU A 489 -4.26 -15.51 4.15
C LEU A 489 -4.56 -16.99 4.43
N ALA A 490 -3.55 -17.77 4.78
CA ALA A 490 -3.72 -19.20 5.02
C ALA A 490 -4.69 -19.47 6.18
N ILE A 491 -4.52 -18.79 7.31
CA ILE A 491 -5.41 -18.96 8.47
C ILE A 491 -6.84 -18.46 8.17
N THR A 492 -7.00 -17.34 7.46
CA THR A 492 -8.34 -16.81 7.15
C THR A 492 -9.09 -17.73 6.18
N GLY A 493 -8.40 -18.27 5.17
CA GLY A 493 -8.95 -19.26 4.25
C GLY A 493 -9.30 -20.58 4.96
N ALA A 494 -8.43 -21.05 5.85
CA ALA A 494 -8.64 -22.28 6.61
C ALA A 494 -9.82 -22.18 7.60
N ILE A 495 -9.96 -21.06 8.33
CA ILE A 495 -11.10 -20.81 9.22
C ILE A 495 -12.42 -20.78 8.42
N LYS A 496 -12.42 -20.16 7.23
CA LYS A 496 -13.58 -20.16 6.33
C LYS A 496 -13.90 -21.57 5.84
N GLY A 497 -12.89 -22.32 5.41
CA GLY A 497 -13.02 -23.72 4.96
C GLY A 497 -13.54 -24.65 6.05
N ALA A 498 -13.17 -24.42 7.31
CA ALA A 498 -13.67 -25.16 8.47
C ALA A 498 -15.10 -24.77 8.90
N GLY A 499 -15.75 -23.83 8.20
CA GLY A 499 -17.10 -23.36 8.54
C GLY A 499 -17.17 -22.40 9.72
N LEU A 500 -16.04 -21.94 10.25
CA LEU A 500 -15.93 -21.06 11.41
C LEU A 500 -15.93 -19.56 11.06
N GLY A 501 -15.88 -19.20 9.77
CA GLY A 501 -15.71 -17.82 9.31
C GLY A 501 -16.77 -16.83 9.78
N ALA A 502 -18.01 -17.28 10.01
CA ALA A 502 -19.09 -16.43 10.50
C ALA A 502 -19.20 -16.38 12.04
N SER A 503 -18.54 -17.29 12.76
CA SER A 503 -18.67 -17.46 14.22
C SER A 503 -17.39 -17.14 15.00
N THR A 504 -16.29 -16.85 14.33
CA THR A 504 -14.98 -16.60 14.96
C THR A 504 -14.48 -15.22 14.55
N LEU A 505 -13.91 -14.49 15.51
CA LEU A 505 -13.22 -13.21 15.27
C LEU A 505 -11.72 -13.43 15.25
N LEU A 506 -11.02 -12.91 14.22
CA LEU A 506 -9.56 -12.92 14.14
C LEU A 506 -9.00 -11.54 14.45
N ILE A 507 -7.98 -11.49 15.30
CA ILE A 507 -7.30 -10.23 15.69
C ILE A 507 -5.79 -10.44 15.60
N THR A 508 -5.07 -9.44 15.05
CA THR A 508 -3.60 -9.49 14.96
C THR A 508 -2.95 -8.11 15.01
N ASP A 509 -1.73 -8.04 15.51
CA ASP A 509 -0.84 -6.90 15.34
C ASP A 509 -0.14 -6.88 13.96
N GLY A 510 -0.26 -7.97 13.19
CA GLY A 510 0.16 -8.10 11.81
C GLY A 510 -0.89 -7.63 10.80
N ARG A 511 -0.88 -8.26 9.59
CA ARG A 511 -1.80 -7.93 8.49
C ARG A 511 -2.59 -9.16 8.04
N PHE A 512 -3.78 -8.90 7.51
CA PHE A 512 -4.47 -9.85 6.66
C PHE A 512 -4.39 -9.42 5.20
N SER A 513 -4.43 -10.37 4.28
CA SER A 513 -4.38 -10.12 2.84
C SER A 513 -5.54 -9.21 2.37
N GLY A 514 -5.31 -8.41 1.32
CA GLY A 514 -6.35 -7.64 0.65
C GLY A 514 -7.53 -8.48 0.15
N GLY A 515 -7.29 -9.76 -0.13
CA GLY A 515 -8.32 -10.73 -0.53
C GLY A 515 -9.04 -11.42 0.63
N THR A 516 -8.67 -11.15 1.88
CA THR A 516 -9.30 -11.75 3.07
C THR A 516 -10.76 -11.35 3.18
N THR A 517 -11.62 -12.33 3.45
CA THR A 517 -13.05 -12.19 3.81
C THR A 517 -13.28 -12.72 5.22
N GLY A 518 -14.32 -12.23 5.90
CA GLY A 518 -14.67 -12.66 7.25
C GLY A 518 -14.31 -11.61 8.33
N ASN A 519 -14.51 -12.02 9.58
CA ASN A 519 -14.43 -11.15 10.75
C ASN A 519 -12.96 -10.96 11.17
N CYS A 520 -12.23 -10.05 10.52
CA CYS A 520 -10.79 -9.85 10.70
C CYS A 520 -10.44 -8.42 11.09
N ILE A 521 -9.64 -8.27 12.15
CA ILE A 521 -9.11 -6.99 12.65
C ILE A 521 -7.59 -7.08 12.64
N ALA A 522 -6.94 -6.19 11.90
CA ALA A 522 -5.49 -6.13 11.71
C ALA A 522 -4.89 -4.83 12.21
N HIS A 523 -3.56 -4.75 12.19
CA HIS A 523 -2.80 -3.56 12.54
C HIS A 523 -3.07 -3.09 13.98
N VAL A 524 -3.36 -4.02 14.92
CA VAL A 524 -3.56 -3.64 16.33
C VAL A 524 -2.30 -2.98 16.85
N ALA A 525 -2.47 -1.75 17.30
CA ALA A 525 -1.37 -0.91 17.79
C ALA A 525 -1.67 -0.34 19.19
N PRO A 526 -0.64 -0.29 20.06
CA PRO A 526 0.75 -0.75 19.90
C PRO A 526 0.88 -2.27 19.75
N GLU A 527 1.90 -2.72 18.98
CA GLU A 527 2.15 -4.14 18.77
C GLU A 527 2.71 -4.87 20.01
N THR A 528 2.84 -6.18 19.92
CA THR A 528 3.40 -7.03 20.99
C THR A 528 4.80 -6.59 21.43
N MET A 529 5.69 -6.21 20.51
CA MET A 529 7.06 -5.80 20.83
C MET A 529 7.16 -4.46 21.57
N ASP A 530 6.13 -3.64 21.52
CA ASP A 530 6.02 -2.37 22.25
C ASP A 530 5.20 -2.52 23.55
N ALA A 531 5.05 -3.75 24.06
CA ALA A 531 4.22 -4.07 25.24
C ALA A 531 2.77 -3.54 25.10
N GLY A 532 2.23 -3.50 23.87
CA GLY A 532 0.85 -3.14 23.61
C GLY A 532 -0.12 -4.09 24.35
N PRO A 533 -1.39 -3.69 24.54
CA PRO A 533 -2.35 -4.53 25.25
C PRO A 533 -2.50 -5.94 24.65
N ILE A 534 -2.32 -6.09 23.34
CA ILE A 534 -2.35 -7.40 22.67
C ILE A 534 -1.28 -8.37 23.21
N ALA A 535 -0.13 -7.86 23.68
CA ALA A 535 0.91 -8.66 24.31
C ALA A 535 0.48 -9.26 25.65
N LEU A 536 -0.50 -8.65 26.30
CA LEU A 536 -0.95 -8.98 27.64
C LEU A 536 -2.18 -9.90 27.65
N VAL A 537 -2.80 -10.14 26.49
CA VAL A 537 -3.95 -11.03 26.34
C VAL A 537 -3.54 -12.46 26.71
N ARG A 538 -4.41 -13.14 27.47
CA ARG A 538 -4.26 -14.56 27.85
C ARG A 538 -5.45 -15.36 27.33
N ASP A 539 -5.27 -16.67 27.21
CA ASP A 539 -6.37 -17.58 26.88
C ASP A 539 -7.52 -17.42 27.88
N GLY A 540 -8.74 -17.28 27.37
CA GLY A 540 -9.96 -17.09 28.15
C GLY A 540 -10.31 -15.64 28.48
N ASP A 541 -9.42 -14.67 28.25
CA ASP A 541 -9.76 -13.24 28.40
C ASP A 541 -10.90 -12.87 27.47
N THR A 542 -11.82 -12.04 27.94
CA THR A 542 -12.94 -11.58 27.12
C THR A 542 -12.54 -10.40 26.25
N ILE A 543 -12.74 -10.53 24.95
CA ILE A 543 -12.58 -9.43 23.98
C ILE A 543 -13.95 -9.01 23.46
N VAL A 544 -14.14 -7.70 23.35
CA VAL A 544 -15.39 -7.07 22.89
C VAL A 544 -15.13 -6.22 21.67
N LEU A 545 -15.89 -6.48 20.62
CA LEU A 545 -15.96 -5.66 19.41
C LEU A 545 -17.34 -4.98 19.37
N ASP A 546 -17.32 -3.67 19.14
CA ASP A 546 -18.48 -2.86 18.79
C ASP A 546 -18.15 -2.08 17.51
N LEU A 547 -18.60 -2.59 16.34
CA LEU A 547 -18.36 -1.95 15.05
C LEU A 547 -19.05 -0.60 14.89
N PRO A 548 -20.36 -0.44 15.24
CA PRO A 548 -21.01 0.86 15.22
C PRO A 548 -20.34 1.89 16.13
N GLY A 549 -19.96 1.47 17.34
CA GLY A 549 -19.23 2.30 18.31
C GLY A 549 -17.75 2.46 17.97
N ARG A 550 -17.22 1.71 16.98
CA ARG A 550 -15.82 1.68 16.58
C ARG A 550 -14.85 1.36 17.73
N ARG A 551 -15.24 0.39 18.53
CA ARG A 551 -14.49 -0.02 19.72
C ARG A 551 -13.99 -1.45 19.63
N LEU A 552 -12.78 -1.64 20.19
CA LEU A 552 -12.16 -2.94 20.40
C LEU A 552 -11.54 -2.96 21.80
N ASP A 553 -12.18 -3.69 22.71
CA ASP A 553 -11.84 -3.68 24.12
C ASP A 553 -11.42 -5.04 24.63
N LEU A 554 -10.52 -5.04 25.60
CA LEU A 554 -10.11 -6.18 26.43
C LEU A 554 -10.74 -6.01 27.82
N GLU A 555 -11.64 -6.90 28.21
CA GLU A 555 -12.29 -6.88 29.51
C GLU A 555 -11.43 -7.59 30.56
N VAL A 556 -10.35 -6.93 30.99
CA VAL A 556 -9.48 -7.32 32.10
C VAL A 556 -9.29 -6.10 33.00
N ASP A 557 -9.30 -6.31 34.30
CA ASP A 557 -9.12 -5.23 35.25
C ASP A 557 -7.79 -4.50 35.06
N GLU A 558 -7.81 -3.18 35.24
CA GLU A 558 -6.62 -2.34 35.02
C GLU A 558 -5.44 -2.75 35.95
N ALA A 559 -5.76 -3.16 37.19
CA ALA A 559 -4.77 -3.67 38.13
C ALA A 559 -4.10 -4.96 37.62
N GLU A 560 -4.87 -5.90 37.08
CA GLU A 560 -4.35 -7.13 36.48
C GLU A 560 -3.52 -6.82 35.22
N LEU A 561 -3.97 -5.92 34.36
CA LEU A 561 -3.20 -5.50 33.18
C LEU A 561 -1.86 -4.85 33.58
N ALA A 562 -1.84 -4.06 34.67
CA ALA A 562 -0.61 -3.48 35.20
C ALA A 562 0.36 -4.57 35.72
N GLU A 563 -0.15 -5.58 36.43
CA GLU A 563 0.66 -6.74 36.87
C GLU A 563 1.21 -7.55 35.68
N ARG A 564 0.37 -7.83 34.67
CA ARG A 564 0.78 -8.53 33.45
C ARG A 564 1.86 -7.74 32.70
N ARG A 565 1.74 -6.41 32.63
CA ARG A 565 2.73 -5.51 31.99
C ARG A 565 4.04 -5.49 32.77
N ALA A 566 4.00 -5.47 34.11
CA ALA A 566 5.19 -5.53 34.94
C ALA A 566 5.95 -6.86 34.81
N ALA A 567 5.24 -7.95 34.53
CA ALA A 567 5.79 -9.29 34.31
C ALA A 567 6.17 -9.56 32.85
N TRP A 568 5.79 -8.68 31.90
CA TRP A 568 6.06 -8.89 30.50
C TRP A 568 7.54 -8.68 30.19
N GLU A 569 8.12 -9.63 29.48
CA GLU A 569 9.49 -9.56 28.97
C GLU A 569 9.46 -9.44 27.45
N ARG A 570 10.23 -8.48 26.93
CA ARG A 570 10.33 -8.30 25.50
C ARG A 570 10.92 -9.54 24.83
N PRO A 571 10.22 -10.14 23.85
CA PRO A 571 10.73 -11.29 23.14
C PRO A 571 12.05 -10.99 22.41
N THR A 572 12.95 -11.98 22.40
CA THR A 572 14.23 -11.83 21.68
C THR A 572 13.99 -11.85 20.17
N ALA A 573 14.49 -10.84 19.48
CA ALA A 573 14.47 -10.81 18.02
C ALA A 573 15.47 -11.84 17.46
N THR A 574 15.02 -12.71 16.56
CA THR A 574 15.85 -13.76 15.92
C THR A 574 16.15 -13.46 14.45
N SER A 575 15.62 -12.38 13.89
CA SER A 575 15.80 -12.00 12.50
C SER A 575 17.23 -11.53 12.19
N THR A 576 17.67 -11.78 10.96
CA THR A 576 19.00 -11.41 10.45
C THR A 576 18.88 -10.62 9.14
N GLY A 577 19.99 -10.04 8.67
CA GLY A 577 20.05 -9.36 7.37
C GLY A 577 19.07 -8.18 7.27
N VAL A 578 18.31 -8.11 6.16
CA VAL A 578 17.40 -7.00 5.89
C VAL A 578 16.22 -6.96 6.87
N LEU A 579 15.75 -8.12 7.36
CA LEU A 579 14.67 -8.17 8.34
C LEU A 579 15.12 -7.59 9.70
N ALA A 580 16.36 -7.83 10.13
CA ALA A 580 16.91 -7.23 11.34
C ALA A 580 17.06 -5.71 11.21
N LYS A 581 17.51 -5.22 10.04
CA LYS A 581 17.59 -3.77 9.75
C LYS A 581 16.21 -3.13 9.82
N TYR A 582 15.22 -3.75 9.18
CA TYR A 582 13.85 -3.29 9.19
C TYR A 582 13.29 -3.23 10.62
N ALA A 583 13.39 -4.32 11.38
CA ALA A 583 12.90 -4.39 12.76
C ALA A 583 13.52 -3.32 13.68
N ALA A 584 14.79 -2.96 13.43
CA ALA A 584 15.49 -1.93 14.21
C ALA A 584 15.04 -0.49 13.91
N LEU A 585 14.51 -0.24 12.71
CA LEU A 585 14.18 1.11 12.22
C LEU A 585 12.67 1.36 12.10
N VAL A 586 11.87 0.30 12.00
CA VAL A 586 10.44 0.43 11.70
C VAL A 586 9.67 1.02 12.87
N GLY A 587 8.77 1.97 12.56
CA GLY A 587 7.82 2.57 13.48
C GLY A 587 6.53 1.77 13.62
N SER A 588 5.54 2.37 14.32
CA SER A 588 4.23 1.76 14.57
C SER A 588 3.41 1.56 13.29
N ALA A 589 2.57 0.53 13.27
CA ALA A 589 1.55 0.33 12.23
C ALA A 589 0.55 1.50 12.16
N ALA A 590 0.24 2.14 13.29
CA ALA A 590 -0.59 3.35 13.34
C ALA A 590 0.02 4.57 12.61
N GLN A 591 1.30 4.49 12.24
CA GLN A 591 2.04 5.52 11.51
C GLN A 591 2.55 5.01 10.15
N GLY A 592 2.01 3.88 9.65
CA GLY A 592 2.35 3.34 8.33
C GLY A 592 3.48 2.33 8.31
N ALA A 593 4.02 1.91 9.46
CA ALA A 593 5.13 0.94 9.57
C ALA A 593 6.31 1.30 8.65
N VAL A 594 6.81 2.53 8.74
CA VAL A 594 7.92 3.07 7.94
C VAL A 594 9.24 3.01 8.71
N CYS A 595 10.35 2.87 7.98
CA CYS A 595 11.70 2.92 8.54
C CYS A 595 12.16 4.39 8.65
N VAL A 596 12.11 4.96 9.85
CA VAL A 596 12.59 6.33 10.13
C VAL A 596 13.73 6.31 11.14
N PRO A 597 14.85 7.01 10.86
CA PRO A 597 15.93 7.15 11.84
C PRO A 597 15.39 7.82 13.12
N GLY A 598 15.64 7.21 14.27
CA GLY A 598 15.24 7.77 15.55
C GLY A 598 13.75 7.65 15.90
N ALA A 599 12.96 6.84 15.17
CA ALA A 599 11.57 6.56 15.53
C ALA A 599 11.38 5.96 16.94
N ARG A 600 12.50 5.68 17.62
CA ARG A 600 12.59 5.09 18.95
C ARG A 600 13.65 5.83 19.76
N GLY A 601 13.26 6.88 20.39
CA GLY A 601 13.98 7.55 21.45
C GLY A 601 13.37 7.21 22.79
#